data_b73395eb066157ca2b4ac66802c88be7
#
_entry.id   b73395eb066157ca2b4ac66802c88be7
#
_cell.length_a   1.000
_cell.length_b   1.000
_cell.length_c   1.000
_cell.angle_alpha   90.00
_cell.angle_beta   90.00
_cell.angle_gamma   90.00
#
_symmetry.space_group_name_H-M   'P 1'
#
loop_
_entity.id
_entity.type
_entity.pdbx_description
1 polymer ?
#
loop_
_entity_poly.entity_id
_entity_poly.type
_entity_poly.pdbx_seq_one_letter_code
_entity_poly.pdbx_strand_id
1 'polypeptide(L)'
;IYIYISIMNIADNLQQVLNELPEGVRLVAVSKFHPNEAIEEAYRSGQRVFGESKVQEMTAKYESLPKDIEWHFIGHLQTNKIKYIVPYVALIHGIDSYKLLVEVNKQAEKAGKVVNCLLQLHIAEEETKFGFSFEECRDMLAEGEWKTLSNIQLCGLMGMATNTDDNEQIEKEFCSLSSFFKEVKDSWFADTEAFRELSMGMSHDYH
;
A
#
# COMPACT_ATOMS: atom_id res chain seq x y z
N ILE A 1 1.75 3.27 7.29
CA ILE A 1 1.88 4.66 7.76
C ILE A 1 2.70 5.45 6.78
N TYR A 2 2.16 6.53 6.25
CA TYR A 2 2.79 7.38 5.26
C TYR A 2 3.28 8.66 5.91
N ILE A 3 4.57 8.96 5.80
CA ILE A 3 5.13 10.19 6.36
C ILE A 3 5.81 11.02 5.29
N TYR A 4 5.46 12.30 5.25
CA TYR A 4 6.18 13.33 4.54
C TYR A 4 7.46 13.66 5.30
N ILE A 5 8.61 13.30 4.76
CA ILE A 5 9.89 13.70 5.33
C ILE A 5 10.22 15.10 4.83
N SER A 6 10.24 16.08 5.72
CA SER A 6 10.72 17.43 5.42
C SER A 6 12.23 17.43 5.18
N ILE A 7 12.70 18.18 4.19
CA ILE A 7 14.07 18.14 3.65
C ILE A 7 15.16 18.56 4.66
N MET A 8 14.80 19.14 5.80
CA MET A 8 15.78 19.76 6.72
C MET A 8 16.26 18.87 7.87
N ASN A 9 16.43 17.67 7.72
CA ASN A 9 17.06 16.66 8.59
C ASN A 9 16.31 15.33 8.54
N ILE A 10 16.42 14.69 7.40
CA ILE A 10 15.69 13.46 7.08
C ILE A 10 16.02 12.35 8.09
N ALA A 11 17.30 12.24 8.47
CA ALA A 11 17.73 11.19 9.40
C ALA A 11 17.09 11.33 10.78
N ASP A 12 17.07 12.55 11.33
CA ASP A 12 16.52 12.79 12.68
C ASP A 12 14.98 12.67 12.66
N ASN A 13 14.32 13.22 11.63
CA ASN A 13 12.87 13.09 11.48
C ASN A 13 12.46 11.62 11.30
N LEU A 14 13.20 10.86 10.52
CA LEU A 14 12.97 9.43 10.34
C LEU A 14 13.09 8.69 11.69
N GLN A 15 14.14 8.97 12.44
CA GLN A 15 14.35 8.34 13.75
C GLN A 15 13.26 8.71 14.75
N GLN A 16 12.83 9.97 14.76
CA GLN A 16 11.73 10.41 15.62
C GLN A 16 10.46 9.62 15.32
N VAL A 17 10.07 9.55 14.06
CA VAL A 17 8.88 8.82 13.64
C VAL A 17 8.98 7.34 14.00
N LEU A 18 10.10 6.70 13.72
CA LEU A 18 10.29 5.28 14.04
C LEU A 18 10.16 5.00 15.55
N ASN A 19 10.57 5.96 16.39
CA ASN A 19 10.42 5.86 17.86
C ASN A 19 8.97 6.03 18.33
N GLU A 20 8.14 6.75 17.57
CA GLU A 20 6.72 6.97 17.88
C GLU A 20 5.82 5.80 17.42
N LEU A 21 6.30 4.97 16.48
CA LEU A 21 5.51 3.87 15.95
C LEU A 21 5.36 2.73 16.96
N PRO A 22 4.13 2.19 17.11
CA PRO A 22 3.89 1.00 17.91
C PRO A 22 4.67 -0.22 17.39
N GLU A 23 4.91 -1.18 18.28
CA GLU A 23 5.49 -2.47 17.90
C GLU A 23 4.65 -3.17 16.82
N GLY A 24 5.32 -3.73 15.82
CA GLY A 24 4.67 -4.42 14.69
C GLY A 24 4.20 -3.52 13.56
N VAL A 25 4.34 -2.20 13.72
CA VAL A 25 4.02 -1.24 12.64
C VAL A 25 5.27 -0.93 11.82
N ARG A 26 5.16 -1.07 10.49
CA ARG A 26 6.21 -0.71 9.55
C ARG A 26 5.94 0.63 8.89
N LEU A 27 6.98 1.44 8.78
CA LEU A 27 6.92 2.70 8.06
C LEU A 27 7.11 2.48 6.57
N VAL A 28 6.19 3.02 5.77
CA VAL A 28 6.42 3.28 4.35
C VAL A 28 6.79 4.75 4.20
N ALA A 29 8.04 5.05 3.89
CA ALA A 29 8.48 6.42 3.66
C ALA A 29 7.98 6.89 2.29
N VAL A 30 7.06 7.85 2.29
CA VAL A 30 6.52 8.41 1.04
C VAL A 30 7.56 9.32 0.39
N SER A 31 8.05 8.90 -0.77
CA SER A 31 9.15 9.55 -1.49
C SER A 31 8.73 10.25 -2.79
N LYS A 32 7.43 10.24 -3.09
CA LYS A 32 6.90 10.96 -4.26
C LYS A 32 7.30 12.44 -4.23
N PHE A 33 7.70 12.97 -5.38
CA PHE A 33 8.20 14.34 -5.56
C PHE A 33 9.53 14.67 -4.86
N HIS A 34 10.13 13.73 -4.14
CA HIS A 34 11.44 13.93 -3.53
C HIS A 34 12.57 13.46 -4.47
N PRO A 35 13.72 14.17 -4.49
CA PRO A 35 14.85 13.77 -5.29
C PRO A 35 15.56 12.54 -4.74
N ASN A 36 16.39 11.90 -5.57
CA ASN A 36 17.13 10.70 -5.19
C ASN A 36 18.01 10.90 -3.95
N GLU A 37 18.62 12.08 -3.82
CA GLU A 37 19.50 12.43 -2.68
C GLU A 37 18.77 12.33 -1.34
N ALA A 38 17.49 12.73 -1.30
CA ALA A 38 16.66 12.63 -0.09
C ALA A 38 16.38 11.15 0.25
N ILE A 39 16.11 10.32 -0.75
CA ILE A 39 15.89 8.89 -0.59
C ILE A 39 17.18 8.20 -0.13
N GLU A 40 18.32 8.56 -0.70
CA GLU A 40 19.63 8.03 -0.30
C GLU A 40 19.98 8.39 1.15
N GLU A 41 19.63 9.58 1.62
CA GLU A 41 19.81 9.97 3.02
C GLU A 41 18.97 9.09 3.96
N ALA A 42 17.70 8.90 3.66
CA ALA A 42 16.84 7.98 4.42
C ALA A 42 17.34 6.54 4.36
N TYR A 43 17.81 6.10 3.20
CA TYR A 43 18.40 4.77 3.00
C TYR A 43 19.64 4.56 3.87
N ARG A 44 20.57 5.53 3.90
CA ARG A 44 21.76 5.49 4.78
C ARG A 44 21.40 5.45 6.26
N SER A 45 20.25 6.00 6.62
CA SER A 45 19.71 5.94 7.99
C SER A 45 18.98 4.63 8.32
N GLY A 46 18.92 3.68 7.38
CA GLY A 46 18.35 2.36 7.58
C GLY A 46 16.98 2.12 6.96
N GLN A 47 16.33 3.14 6.38
CA GLN A 47 15.03 2.96 5.72
C GLN A 47 15.17 2.15 4.43
N ARG A 48 14.29 1.16 4.25
CA ARG A 48 14.29 0.28 3.06
C ARG A 48 12.98 0.29 2.29
N VAL A 49 11.88 0.71 2.92
CA VAL A 49 10.55 0.71 2.33
C VAL A 49 10.17 2.13 1.94
N PHE A 50 9.93 2.34 0.65
CA PHE A 50 9.57 3.64 0.09
C PHE A 50 8.30 3.54 -0.72
N GLY A 51 7.47 4.58 -0.68
CA GLY A 51 6.19 4.66 -1.36
C GLY A 51 6.15 5.70 -2.46
N GLU A 52 5.71 5.29 -3.65
CA GLU A 52 5.55 6.14 -4.82
C GLU A 52 4.12 6.06 -5.37
N SER A 53 3.66 7.14 -5.98
CA SER A 53 2.30 7.24 -6.54
C SER A 53 2.24 7.32 -8.06
N LYS A 54 3.39 7.46 -8.72
CA LYS A 54 3.50 7.53 -10.18
C LYS A 54 4.47 6.48 -10.69
N VAL A 55 4.02 5.68 -11.66
CA VAL A 55 4.79 4.58 -12.21
C VAL A 55 6.12 5.04 -12.81
N GLN A 56 6.11 6.12 -13.59
CA GLN A 56 7.33 6.63 -14.22
C GLN A 56 8.37 7.09 -13.19
N GLU A 57 7.92 7.79 -12.15
CA GLU A 57 8.78 8.25 -11.05
C GLU A 57 9.38 7.08 -10.29
N MET A 58 8.57 6.08 -9.93
CA MET A 58 9.03 4.89 -9.24
C MET A 58 10.03 4.08 -10.07
N THR A 59 9.77 3.91 -11.36
CA THR A 59 10.66 3.16 -12.26
C THR A 59 12.02 3.84 -12.41
N ALA A 60 12.03 5.16 -12.60
CA ALA A 60 13.28 5.93 -12.69
C ALA A 60 14.10 5.84 -11.41
N LYS A 61 13.45 5.92 -10.25
CA LYS A 61 14.11 5.75 -8.95
C LYS A 61 14.63 4.33 -8.73
N TYR A 62 13.85 3.32 -9.10
CA TYR A 62 14.29 1.93 -9.06
C TYR A 62 15.56 1.70 -9.88
N GLU A 63 15.65 2.28 -11.07
CA GLU A 63 16.82 2.14 -11.94
C GLU A 63 18.08 2.80 -11.36
N SER A 64 17.91 3.91 -10.63
CA SER A 64 19.01 4.76 -10.16
C SER A 64 19.47 4.48 -8.74
N LEU A 65 18.62 3.87 -7.90
CA LEU A 65 18.85 3.70 -6.47
C LEU A 65 19.19 2.24 -6.11
N PRO A 66 19.64 1.96 -4.87
CA PRO A 66 19.99 0.60 -4.43
C PRO A 66 18.87 -0.42 -4.65
N LYS A 67 19.23 -1.63 -5.06
CA LYS A 67 18.29 -2.68 -5.45
C LYS A 67 17.64 -3.43 -4.29
N ASP A 68 18.09 -3.20 -3.08
CA ASP A 68 17.49 -3.73 -1.85
C ASP A 68 16.41 -2.82 -1.24
N ILE A 69 16.06 -1.72 -1.93
CA ILE A 69 14.89 -0.92 -1.61
C ILE A 69 13.63 -1.71 -1.96
N GLU A 70 12.70 -1.79 -0.99
CA GLU A 70 11.35 -2.30 -1.20
C GLU A 70 10.44 -1.17 -1.69
N TRP A 71 10.07 -1.22 -2.97
CA TRP A 71 9.19 -0.23 -3.57
C TRP A 71 7.73 -0.61 -3.39
N HIS A 72 6.99 0.25 -2.71
CA HIS A 72 5.54 0.14 -2.57
C HIS A 72 4.84 1.13 -3.51
N PHE A 73 3.93 0.65 -4.33
CA PHE A 73 3.10 1.51 -5.15
C PHE A 73 1.82 1.85 -4.37
N ILE A 74 1.67 3.12 -4.04
CA ILE A 74 0.62 3.61 -3.12
C ILE A 74 -0.40 4.52 -3.81
N GLY A 75 -0.25 4.78 -5.10
CA GLY A 75 -1.15 5.59 -5.90
C GLY A 75 -2.21 4.78 -6.64
N HIS A 76 -3.04 5.51 -7.40
CA HIS A 76 -3.98 4.89 -8.33
C HIS A 76 -3.22 4.31 -9.52
N LEU A 77 -3.38 3.01 -9.76
CA LEU A 77 -2.65 2.27 -10.79
C LEU A 77 -3.47 2.18 -12.08
N GLN A 78 -2.96 2.79 -13.14
CA GLN A 78 -3.52 2.65 -14.48
C GLN A 78 -3.12 1.32 -15.11
N THR A 79 -4.06 0.64 -15.78
CA THR A 79 -3.85 -0.70 -16.34
C THR A 79 -2.70 -0.76 -17.36
N ASN A 80 -2.55 0.28 -18.19
CA ASN A 80 -1.47 0.36 -19.19
C ASN A 80 -0.06 0.59 -18.59
N LYS A 81 0.03 0.87 -17.28
CA LYS A 81 1.29 1.11 -16.56
C LYS A 81 1.76 -0.08 -15.72
N ILE A 82 0.92 -1.07 -15.47
CA ILE A 82 1.21 -2.22 -14.60
C ILE A 82 2.49 -2.95 -15.03
N LYS A 83 2.65 -3.18 -16.32
CA LYS A 83 3.80 -3.91 -16.90
C LYS A 83 5.17 -3.32 -16.50
N TYR A 84 5.23 -2.04 -16.20
CA TYR A 84 6.50 -1.37 -15.85
C TYR A 84 6.93 -1.62 -14.41
N ILE A 85 6.01 -1.94 -13.51
CA ILE A 85 6.31 -2.10 -12.09
C ILE A 85 6.32 -3.55 -11.61
N VAL A 86 5.59 -4.46 -12.25
CA VAL A 86 5.52 -5.88 -11.83
C VAL A 86 6.88 -6.58 -11.71
N PRO A 87 7.93 -6.24 -12.49
CA PRO A 87 9.22 -6.88 -12.34
C PRO A 87 9.92 -6.64 -11.00
N TYR A 88 9.60 -5.56 -10.28
CA TYR A 88 10.35 -5.16 -9.07
C TYR A 88 9.49 -4.68 -7.89
N VAL A 89 8.21 -4.36 -8.10
CA VAL A 89 7.37 -3.84 -7.03
C VAL A 89 7.23 -4.85 -5.89
N ALA A 90 7.41 -4.39 -4.65
CA ALA A 90 7.30 -5.23 -3.47
C ALA A 90 5.84 -5.39 -3.01
N LEU A 91 5.03 -4.34 -3.13
CA LEU A 91 3.62 -4.34 -2.73
C LEU A 91 2.84 -3.27 -3.49
N ILE A 92 1.69 -3.64 -4.03
CA ILE A 92 0.72 -2.70 -4.62
C ILE A 92 -0.42 -2.50 -3.62
N HIS A 93 -0.59 -1.27 -3.11
CA HIS A 93 -1.59 -0.95 -2.10
C HIS A 93 -2.98 -0.65 -2.66
N GLY A 94 -3.06 -0.22 -3.91
CA GLY A 94 -4.26 0.38 -4.49
C GLY A 94 -5.04 -0.53 -5.44
N ILE A 95 -5.29 -1.79 -5.10
CA ILE A 95 -6.16 -2.65 -5.90
C ILE A 95 -7.62 -2.36 -5.55
N ASP A 96 -8.27 -1.55 -6.36
CA ASP A 96 -9.61 -1.00 -6.15
C ASP A 96 -10.72 -1.68 -6.95
N SER A 97 -10.38 -2.70 -7.76
CA SER A 97 -11.33 -3.49 -8.53
C SER A 97 -10.79 -4.87 -8.84
N TYR A 98 -11.70 -5.83 -9.07
CA TYR A 98 -11.32 -7.17 -9.53
C TYR A 98 -10.66 -7.12 -10.92
N LYS A 99 -11.14 -6.26 -11.80
CA LYS A 99 -10.55 -6.04 -13.12
C LYS A 99 -9.08 -5.64 -13.02
N LEU A 100 -8.73 -4.74 -12.11
CA LEU A 100 -7.34 -4.34 -11.88
C LEU A 100 -6.51 -5.51 -11.35
N LEU A 101 -7.05 -6.29 -10.42
CA LEU A 101 -6.37 -7.48 -9.87
C LEU A 101 -6.05 -8.51 -10.97
N VAL A 102 -7.01 -8.78 -11.86
CA VAL A 102 -6.83 -9.68 -13.02
C VAL A 102 -5.72 -9.18 -13.95
N GLU A 103 -5.68 -7.88 -14.22
CA GLU A 103 -4.67 -7.30 -15.09
C GLU A 103 -3.28 -7.33 -14.45
N VAL A 104 -3.17 -7.11 -13.14
CA VAL A 104 -1.91 -7.30 -12.41
C VAL A 104 -1.44 -8.74 -12.51
N ASN A 105 -2.32 -9.71 -12.30
CA ASN A 105 -2.01 -11.13 -12.45
C ASN A 105 -1.47 -11.46 -13.85
N LYS A 106 -2.13 -10.96 -14.88
CA LYS A 106 -1.73 -11.19 -16.28
C LYS A 106 -0.33 -10.65 -16.58
N GLN A 107 -0.03 -9.43 -16.14
CA GLN A 107 1.29 -8.82 -16.34
C GLN A 107 2.35 -9.51 -15.48
N ALA A 108 2.02 -9.91 -14.27
CA ALA A 108 2.91 -10.67 -13.40
C ALA A 108 3.26 -12.04 -14.00
N GLU A 109 2.28 -12.75 -14.56
CA GLU A 109 2.49 -14.02 -15.27
C GLU A 109 3.48 -13.84 -16.42
N LYS A 110 3.31 -12.81 -17.25
CA LYS A 110 4.24 -12.49 -18.36
C LYS A 110 5.65 -12.19 -17.88
N ALA A 111 5.78 -11.58 -16.70
CA ALA A 111 7.08 -11.28 -16.09
C ALA A 111 7.68 -12.45 -15.28
N GLY A 112 6.97 -13.56 -15.14
CA GLY A 112 7.39 -14.69 -14.31
C GLY A 112 7.47 -14.36 -12.83
N LYS A 113 6.59 -13.48 -12.33
CA LYS A 113 6.57 -13.00 -10.93
C LYS A 113 5.26 -13.36 -10.24
N VAL A 114 5.29 -13.35 -8.93
CA VAL A 114 4.10 -13.28 -8.06
C VAL A 114 4.12 -11.92 -7.37
N VAL A 115 3.09 -11.12 -7.60
CA VAL A 115 3.00 -9.74 -7.09
C VAL A 115 2.11 -9.68 -5.86
N ASN A 116 2.63 -9.11 -4.79
CA ASN A 116 1.89 -8.88 -3.56
C ASN A 116 0.94 -7.68 -3.72
N CYS A 117 -0.30 -7.84 -3.33
CA CYS A 117 -1.36 -6.85 -3.47
C CYS A 117 -2.15 -6.67 -2.19
N LEU A 118 -2.61 -5.44 -1.94
CA LEU A 118 -3.63 -5.13 -0.96
C LEU A 118 -4.92 -4.71 -1.68
N LEU A 119 -6.06 -5.11 -1.15
CA LEU A 119 -7.36 -4.62 -1.62
C LEU A 119 -7.65 -3.27 -0.98
N GLN A 120 -7.89 -2.27 -1.81
CA GLN A 120 -8.23 -0.93 -1.33
C GLN A 120 -9.73 -0.81 -1.09
N LEU A 121 -10.10 -0.46 0.14
CA LEU A 121 -11.46 -0.21 0.58
C LEU A 121 -11.75 1.30 0.61
N HIS A 122 -12.95 1.68 0.19
CA HIS A 122 -13.45 3.03 0.33
C HIS A 122 -14.06 3.17 1.73
N ILE A 123 -13.34 3.82 2.63
CA ILE A 123 -13.76 4.09 4.02
C ILE A 123 -14.05 5.55 4.29
N ALA A 124 -13.57 6.45 3.43
CA ALA A 124 -13.76 7.89 3.55
C ALA A 124 -15.17 8.32 3.12
N GLU A 125 -15.61 9.48 3.60
CA GLU A 125 -16.88 10.07 3.18
C GLU A 125 -16.81 10.74 1.80
N GLU A 126 -15.60 11.11 1.34
CA GLU A 126 -15.44 11.70 0.01
C GLU A 126 -15.71 10.67 -1.09
N GLU A 127 -16.72 10.93 -1.92
CA GLU A 127 -17.08 10.07 -3.05
C GLU A 127 -15.99 9.99 -4.13
N THR A 128 -15.07 10.93 -4.14
CA THR A 128 -13.95 10.99 -5.12
C THR A 128 -12.81 10.02 -4.83
N LYS A 129 -12.81 9.35 -3.67
CA LYS A 129 -11.79 8.36 -3.34
C LYS A 129 -12.11 7.00 -3.96
N PHE A 130 -11.06 6.30 -4.39
CA PHE A 130 -11.15 4.96 -4.97
C PHE A 130 -11.30 3.88 -3.89
N GLY A 131 -11.76 2.71 -4.28
CA GLY A 131 -11.81 1.54 -3.43
C GLY A 131 -13.09 0.74 -3.60
N PHE A 132 -13.04 -0.51 -3.18
CA PHE A 132 -14.23 -1.34 -3.01
C PHE A 132 -15.09 -0.82 -1.86
N SER A 133 -16.40 -0.91 -1.98
CA SER A 133 -17.24 -0.94 -0.79
C SER A 133 -16.99 -2.24 -0.01
N PHE A 134 -17.36 -2.29 1.26
CA PHE A 134 -17.23 -3.54 2.02
C PHE A 134 -18.05 -4.67 1.41
N GLU A 135 -19.24 -4.37 0.92
CA GLU A 135 -20.11 -5.34 0.24
C GLU A 135 -19.50 -5.85 -1.06
N GLU A 136 -19.03 -4.97 -1.94
CA GLU A 136 -18.35 -5.35 -3.19
C GLU A 136 -17.13 -6.25 -2.92
N CYS A 137 -16.36 -5.95 -1.88
CA CYS A 137 -15.21 -6.77 -1.49
C CYS A 137 -15.64 -8.15 -1.00
N ARG A 138 -16.67 -8.23 -0.16
CA ARG A 138 -17.25 -9.52 0.30
C ARG A 138 -17.73 -10.36 -0.87
N ASP A 139 -18.47 -9.76 -1.79
CA ASP A 139 -19.00 -10.44 -2.97
C ASP A 139 -17.89 -11.01 -3.83
N MET A 140 -16.87 -10.19 -4.15
CA MET A 140 -15.70 -10.62 -4.92
C MET A 140 -14.96 -11.79 -4.25
N LEU A 141 -14.76 -11.74 -2.94
CA LEU A 141 -14.10 -12.80 -2.20
C LEU A 141 -14.94 -14.08 -2.13
N ALA A 142 -16.27 -13.93 -1.97
CA ALA A 142 -17.22 -15.06 -1.90
C ALA A 142 -17.37 -15.77 -3.25
N GLU A 143 -17.35 -15.04 -4.37
CA GLU A 143 -17.36 -15.63 -5.72
C GLU A 143 -16.15 -16.54 -5.96
N GLY A 144 -15.04 -16.24 -5.37
CA GLY A 144 -13.86 -17.09 -5.32
C GLY A 144 -13.04 -17.17 -6.62
N GLU A 145 -13.41 -16.46 -7.66
CA GLU A 145 -12.65 -16.43 -8.93
C GLU A 145 -11.20 -15.95 -8.76
N TRP A 146 -10.95 -15.06 -7.80
CA TRP A 146 -9.62 -14.57 -7.46
C TRP A 146 -8.63 -15.69 -7.09
N LYS A 147 -9.12 -16.84 -6.61
CA LYS A 147 -8.30 -18.01 -6.25
C LYS A 147 -7.61 -18.63 -7.46
N THR A 148 -8.11 -18.37 -8.67
CA THR A 148 -7.50 -18.84 -9.91
C THR A 148 -6.30 -17.99 -10.36
N LEU A 149 -6.12 -16.82 -9.75
CA LEU A 149 -5.06 -15.88 -10.08
C LEU A 149 -3.74 -16.28 -9.39
N SER A 150 -2.92 -17.09 -10.08
CA SER A 150 -1.73 -17.71 -9.51
C SER A 150 -0.50 -16.79 -9.42
N ASN A 151 -0.53 -15.64 -10.06
CA ASN A 151 0.59 -14.69 -10.10
C ASN A 151 0.34 -13.42 -9.29
N ILE A 152 -0.65 -13.45 -8.40
CA ILE A 152 -0.84 -12.44 -7.35
C ILE A 152 -0.94 -13.13 -5.98
N GLN A 153 -0.56 -12.39 -4.95
CA GLN A 153 -0.76 -12.78 -3.56
C GLN A 153 -1.54 -11.67 -2.86
N LEU A 154 -2.71 -11.96 -2.35
CA LEU A 154 -3.45 -11.03 -1.49
C LEU A 154 -2.83 -11.05 -0.09
N CYS A 155 -2.31 -9.89 0.34
CA CYS A 155 -1.57 -9.75 1.59
C CYS A 155 -2.33 -8.95 2.66
N GLY A 156 -3.47 -8.39 2.32
CA GLY A 156 -4.26 -7.59 3.26
C GLY A 156 -5.13 -6.53 2.61
N LEU A 157 -5.46 -5.53 3.39
CA LEU A 157 -6.33 -4.43 3.01
C LEU A 157 -5.63 -3.07 3.16
N MET A 158 -6.15 -2.08 2.44
CA MET A 158 -5.72 -0.70 2.53
C MET A 158 -6.94 0.22 2.56
N GLY A 159 -6.85 1.30 3.29
CA GLY A 159 -7.86 2.36 3.28
C GLY A 159 -7.26 3.70 3.68
N MET A 160 -7.80 4.77 3.10
CA MET A 160 -7.46 6.14 3.44
C MET A 160 -8.67 6.81 4.11
N ALA A 161 -8.45 7.39 5.29
CA ALA A 161 -9.48 8.14 5.99
C ALA A 161 -9.85 9.43 5.23
N THR A 162 -11.01 9.98 5.60
CA THR A 162 -11.43 11.30 5.17
C THR A 162 -10.37 12.35 5.52
N ASN A 163 -10.11 13.28 4.61
CA ASN A 163 -9.20 14.40 4.87
C ASN A 163 -9.91 15.44 5.73
N THR A 164 -9.81 15.28 7.03
CA THR A 164 -10.48 16.10 8.05
C THR A 164 -9.60 16.23 9.29
N ASP A 165 -9.86 17.26 10.10
CA ASP A 165 -9.27 17.44 11.44
C ASP A 165 -10.12 16.77 12.53
N ASP A 166 -11.23 16.14 12.18
CA ASP A 166 -12.09 15.39 13.10
C ASP A 166 -11.49 14.02 13.41
N ASN A 167 -10.81 13.95 14.53
CA ASN A 167 -10.15 12.72 14.98
C ASN A 167 -11.14 11.59 15.29
N GLU A 168 -12.34 11.90 15.75
CA GLU A 168 -13.36 10.87 16.03
C GLU A 168 -13.83 10.19 14.74
N GLN A 169 -13.98 10.97 13.66
CA GLN A 169 -14.29 10.44 12.34
C GLN A 169 -13.18 9.56 11.81
N ILE A 170 -11.92 10.03 11.87
CA ILE A 170 -10.75 9.28 11.43
C ILE A 170 -10.65 7.94 12.17
N GLU A 171 -10.76 7.97 13.49
CA GLU A 171 -10.73 6.77 14.33
C GLU A 171 -11.84 5.78 13.96
N LYS A 172 -13.06 6.28 13.77
CA LYS A 172 -14.19 5.44 13.36
C LYS A 172 -13.97 4.77 12.01
N GLU A 173 -13.43 5.50 11.04
CA GLU A 173 -13.13 4.96 9.70
C GLU A 173 -12.05 3.89 9.77
N PHE A 174 -10.95 4.12 10.50
CA PHE A 174 -9.89 3.12 10.68
C PHE A 174 -10.35 1.92 11.53
N CYS A 175 -11.17 2.12 12.54
CA CYS A 175 -11.77 1.02 13.30
C CYS A 175 -12.67 0.14 12.42
N SER A 176 -13.43 0.74 11.50
CA SER A 176 -14.26 0.00 10.56
C SER A 176 -13.42 -0.84 9.60
N LEU A 177 -12.32 -0.31 9.10
CA LEU A 177 -11.38 -1.04 8.24
C LEU A 177 -10.70 -2.18 9.01
N SER A 178 -10.28 -1.95 10.24
CA SER A 178 -9.65 -2.97 11.09
C SER A 178 -10.62 -4.10 11.40
N SER A 179 -11.87 -3.78 11.71
CA SER A 179 -12.92 -4.78 11.94
C SER A 179 -13.22 -5.60 10.69
N PHE A 180 -13.25 -4.94 9.54
CA PHE A 180 -13.43 -5.61 8.26
C PHE A 180 -12.23 -6.49 7.90
N PHE A 181 -11.02 -6.04 8.18
CA PHE A 181 -9.82 -6.87 8.01
C PHE A 181 -9.92 -8.18 8.80
N LYS A 182 -10.36 -8.11 10.05
CA LYS A 182 -10.55 -9.31 10.88
C LYS A 182 -11.61 -10.23 10.30
N GLU A 183 -12.75 -9.69 9.86
CA GLU A 183 -13.80 -10.46 9.18
C GLU A 183 -13.25 -11.19 7.95
N VAL A 184 -12.54 -10.50 7.08
CA VAL A 184 -11.97 -11.06 5.85
C VAL A 184 -10.91 -12.10 6.16
N LYS A 185 -10.04 -11.83 7.13
CA LYS A 185 -9.02 -12.77 7.58
C LYS A 185 -9.64 -14.09 8.06
N ASP A 186 -10.62 -13.99 8.94
CA ASP A 186 -11.27 -15.16 9.53
C ASP A 186 -12.11 -15.96 8.50
N SER A 187 -12.73 -15.26 7.53
CA SER A 187 -13.63 -15.89 6.56
C SER A 187 -12.94 -16.54 5.37
N TRP A 188 -11.87 -15.92 4.86
CA TRP A 188 -11.24 -16.35 3.60
C TRP A 188 -9.74 -16.64 3.69
N PHE A 189 -9.06 -16.15 4.71
CA PHE A 189 -7.60 -16.20 4.83
C PHE A 189 -7.12 -16.73 6.19
N ALA A 190 -7.94 -17.47 6.93
CA ALA A 190 -7.60 -17.98 8.27
C ALA A 190 -6.28 -18.74 8.29
N ASP A 191 -6.02 -19.56 7.27
CA ASP A 191 -4.81 -20.38 7.14
C ASP A 191 -3.73 -19.73 6.24
N THR A 192 -3.93 -18.48 5.83
CA THR A 192 -3.02 -17.76 4.93
C THR A 192 -2.17 -16.77 5.73
N GLU A 193 -0.94 -17.16 6.09
CA GLU A 193 -0.01 -16.30 6.84
C GLU A 193 0.32 -14.99 6.11
N ALA A 194 0.38 -15.03 4.77
CA ALA A 194 0.67 -13.86 3.95
C ALA A 194 -0.39 -12.76 4.06
N PHE A 195 -1.65 -13.09 4.38
CA PHE A 195 -2.71 -12.10 4.59
C PHE A 195 -2.67 -11.54 6.00
N ARG A 196 -1.85 -10.53 6.21
CA ARG A 196 -1.58 -9.92 7.53
C ARG A 196 -1.38 -8.42 7.51
N GLU A 197 -1.34 -7.80 6.33
CA GLU A 197 -1.01 -6.40 6.20
C GLU A 197 -2.26 -5.52 6.22
N LEU A 198 -2.21 -4.46 6.99
CA LEU A 198 -3.23 -3.42 7.03
C LEU A 198 -2.57 -2.07 6.79
N SER A 199 -2.78 -1.51 5.59
CA SER A 199 -2.21 -0.22 5.20
C SER A 199 -3.21 0.89 5.50
N MET A 200 -2.89 1.72 6.47
CA MET A 200 -3.70 2.86 6.89
C MET A 200 -2.83 3.90 7.62
N GLY A 201 -3.33 5.10 7.72
CA GLY A 201 -2.61 6.20 8.36
C GLY A 201 -1.69 6.97 7.42
N MET A 202 -1.67 8.26 7.61
CA MET A 202 -0.80 9.23 6.92
C MET A 202 -0.19 10.18 7.94
N SER A 203 0.74 11.06 7.50
CA SER A 203 1.46 11.96 8.41
C SER A 203 0.59 12.78 9.34
N HIS A 204 -0.65 13.06 8.97
CA HIS A 204 -1.56 13.90 9.73
C HIS A 204 -2.56 13.13 10.61
N ASP A 205 -2.65 11.79 10.47
CA ASP A 205 -3.69 10.98 11.11
C ASP A 205 -3.21 9.66 11.75
N TYR A 206 -1.89 9.45 11.87
CA TYR A 206 -1.34 8.16 12.36
C TYR A 206 -1.19 8.06 13.88
N HIS A 207 -1.37 9.17 14.62
CA HIS A 207 -1.25 9.25 16.09
C HIS A 207 -2.34 8.53 16.87
#